data_b9c7bd3c3d2acc002a79fb59de98177d
#
_entry.id   b9c7bd3c3d2acc002a79fb59de98177d
#
_cell.length_a   1.000
_cell.length_b   1.000
_cell.length_c   1.000
_cell.angle_alpha   90.00
_cell.angle_beta   90.00
_cell.angle_gamma   90.00
#
_symmetry.space_group_name_H-M   'P 1'
#
loop_
_entity.id
_entity.type
_entity.pdbx_description
1 polymer ?
#
loop_
_entity_poly.entity_id
_entity_poly.type
_entity_poly.pdbx_seq_one_letter_code
_entity_poly.pdbx_strand_id
1 'polypeptide(L)'
;MAGHTYGATTTAAEIVAHVRLQRRRVVVTGASSGIGVETARALASTGAEVTLAVRNLEAGRQVANEIADELPPGPGELQVARLDLADPASVAEFVRAWSGPLHILDNNAGVMALPRLTRTPAGYEMQFATNHLGHFALSTGLHRWLAAANGARVVSVASIGHLFSPVVFDDLHYRFRPYDQWTSYGQSKSANVLFAVGGAQRWADDGVTVNALMPGNVATTALARHLGADDLANFGQETDLALPPVKTIEQGAATSVLLAVSPDVEGVTGRYYEDCVEAPVVDERAGHTGGVAPYVLDQENADRLWQISEALIR
;
A
#
# COMPACT_ATOMS: atom_id res chain seq x y z
N MET A 1 0.52 -24.30 19.35
CA MET A 1 -0.62 -23.72 18.64
C MET A 1 -0.49 -24.19 17.21
N ALA A 2 -1.54 -24.79 16.61
CA ALA A 2 -1.52 -25.13 15.19
C ALA A 2 -1.46 -23.81 14.42
N GLY A 3 -0.35 -23.56 13.71
CA GLY A 3 -0.22 -22.37 12.87
C GLY A 3 -1.32 -22.39 11.80
N HIS A 4 -2.06 -21.31 11.67
CA HIS A 4 -2.96 -21.15 10.54
C HIS A 4 -2.11 -21.05 9.28
N THR A 5 -2.32 -21.97 8.34
CA THR A 5 -1.65 -21.89 7.04
C THR A 5 -2.47 -20.94 6.15
N TYR A 6 -2.11 -19.67 6.12
CA TYR A 6 -2.68 -18.68 5.20
C TYR A 6 -2.07 -18.85 3.79
N GLY A 7 -2.81 -18.44 2.77
CA GLY A 7 -2.38 -18.56 1.38
C GLY A 7 -3.25 -17.73 0.42
N ALA A 8 -3.14 -18.03 -0.87
CA ALA A 8 -3.73 -17.25 -1.96
C ALA A 8 -5.27 -17.05 -1.87
N THR A 9 -5.98 -18.01 -1.27
CA THR A 9 -7.45 -17.98 -1.13
C THR A 9 -7.92 -17.46 0.23
N THR A 10 -7.02 -17.17 1.15
CA THR A 10 -7.34 -16.63 2.46
C THR A 10 -8.01 -15.27 2.33
N THR A 11 -9.03 -15.02 3.14
CA THR A 11 -9.74 -13.73 3.21
C THR A 11 -9.28 -12.88 4.39
N ALA A 12 -9.48 -11.58 4.30
CA ALA A 12 -9.19 -10.66 5.40
C ALA A 12 -9.95 -11.03 6.70
N ALA A 13 -11.20 -11.48 6.55
CA ALA A 13 -12.03 -11.90 7.68
C ALA A 13 -11.47 -13.12 8.42
N GLU A 14 -10.90 -14.10 7.71
CA GLU A 14 -10.25 -15.28 8.32
C GLU A 14 -9.03 -14.87 9.16
N ILE A 15 -8.24 -13.89 8.71
CA ILE A 15 -7.08 -13.40 9.45
C ILE A 15 -7.48 -12.71 10.75
N VAL A 16 -8.54 -11.92 10.74
CA VAL A 16 -8.97 -11.19 11.94
C VAL A 16 -9.88 -11.95 12.88
N ALA A 17 -10.28 -13.18 12.56
CA ALA A 17 -11.30 -13.94 13.31
C ALA A 17 -11.06 -13.97 14.83
N HIS A 18 -9.81 -14.00 15.25
CA HIS A 18 -9.41 -14.05 16.67
C HIS A 18 -8.62 -12.81 17.13
N VAL A 19 -8.51 -11.79 16.29
CA VAL A 19 -7.77 -10.55 16.60
C VAL A 19 -8.67 -9.59 17.39
N ARG A 20 -8.07 -8.89 18.35
CA ARG A 20 -8.73 -7.83 19.13
C ARG A 20 -7.83 -6.60 19.17
N LEU A 21 -8.33 -5.48 18.67
CA LEU A 21 -7.58 -4.22 18.55
C LEU A 21 -8.30 -3.04 19.24
N GLN A 22 -8.99 -3.31 20.34
CA GLN A 22 -9.67 -2.22 21.09
C GLN A 22 -8.66 -1.11 21.43
N ARG A 23 -9.05 0.15 21.16
CA ARG A 23 -8.22 1.35 21.37
C ARG A 23 -6.96 1.41 20.50
N ARG A 24 -6.83 0.54 19.49
CA ARG A 24 -5.77 0.66 18.49
C ARG A 24 -6.27 1.55 17.35
N ARG A 25 -5.47 2.51 16.97
CA ARG A 25 -5.80 3.50 15.93
C ARG A 25 -5.13 3.11 14.63
N VAL A 26 -5.93 3.13 13.58
CA VAL A 26 -5.57 2.68 12.24
C VAL A 26 -5.86 3.78 11.23
N VAL A 27 -4.98 3.96 10.26
CA VAL A 27 -5.23 4.76 9.06
C VAL A 27 -5.15 3.84 7.85
N VAL A 28 -6.19 3.85 7.01
CA VAL A 28 -6.19 3.16 5.70
C VAL A 28 -6.36 4.22 4.61
N THR A 29 -5.36 4.36 3.74
CA THR A 29 -5.43 5.29 2.62
C THR A 29 -6.20 4.69 1.45
N GLY A 30 -7.00 5.51 0.74
CA GLY A 30 -7.79 5.04 -0.40
C GLY A 30 -8.95 4.11 -0.03
N ALA A 31 -9.45 4.19 1.20
CA ALA A 31 -10.52 3.34 1.74
C ALA A 31 -11.93 3.76 1.30
N SER A 32 -12.09 4.31 0.09
CA SER A 32 -13.41 4.60 -0.52
C SER A 32 -13.78 3.66 -1.65
N SER A 33 -12.93 2.68 -1.98
CA SER A 33 -13.22 1.65 -2.99
C SER A 33 -12.26 0.47 -2.87
N GLY A 34 -12.70 -0.71 -3.36
CA GLY A 34 -11.86 -1.89 -3.55
C GLY A 34 -11.23 -2.42 -2.25
N ILE A 35 -9.96 -2.81 -2.34
CA ILE A 35 -9.22 -3.49 -1.26
C ILE A 35 -9.16 -2.64 0.03
N GLY A 36 -9.01 -1.33 -0.08
CA GLY A 36 -8.94 -0.44 1.09
C GLY A 36 -10.23 -0.43 1.91
N VAL A 37 -11.39 -0.60 1.29
CA VAL A 37 -12.68 -0.75 2.00
C VAL A 37 -12.68 -2.02 2.82
N GLU A 38 -12.27 -3.14 2.23
CA GLU A 38 -12.25 -4.42 2.91
C GLU A 38 -11.19 -4.48 4.02
N THR A 39 -10.01 -3.90 3.78
CA THR A 39 -8.99 -3.72 4.83
C THR A 39 -9.55 -2.92 6.01
N ALA A 40 -10.24 -1.80 5.74
CA ALA A 40 -10.85 -0.99 6.79
C ALA A 40 -11.96 -1.75 7.53
N ARG A 41 -12.82 -2.50 6.80
CA ARG A 41 -13.88 -3.35 7.38
C ARG A 41 -13.30 -4.42 8.30
N ALA A 42 -12.31 -5.17 7.82
CA ALA A 42 -11.67 -6.23 8.58
C ALA A 42 -11.03 -5.69 9.86
N LEU A 43 -10.30 -4.57 9.78
CA LEU A 43 -9.66 -3.95 10.95
C LEU A 43 -10.70 -3.37 11.93
N ALA A 44 -11.76 -2.73 11.44
CA ALA A 44 -12.84 -2.22 12.30
C ALA A 44 -13.57 -3.34 13.04
N SER A 45 -13.75 -4.52 12.43
CA SER A 45 -14.40 -5.67 13.07
C SER A 45 -13.63 -6.20 14.30
N THR A 46 -12.34 -5.87 14.43
CA THR A 46 -11.52 -6.22 15.59
C THR A 46 -11.71 -5.28 16.79
N GLY A 47 -12.46 -4.20 16.63
CA GLY A 47 -12.65 -3.14 17.61
C GLY A 47 -11.64 -1.99 17.51
N ALA A 48 -10.91 -1.88 16.40
CA ALA A 48 -10.00 -0.76 16.16
C ALA A 48 -10.75 0.55 15.84
N GLU A 49 -10.11 1.68 16.12
CA GLU A 49 -10.51 3.01 15.65
C GLU A 49 -9.89 3.23 14.26
N VAL A 50 -10.70 3.12 13.19
CA VAL A 50 -10.20 3.16 11.81
C VAL A 50 -10.54 4.48 11.15
N THR A 51 -9.52 5.19 10.69
CA THR A 51 -9.65 6.39 9.85
C THR A 51 -9.54 6.01 8.38
N LEU A 52 -10.63 6.20 7.63
CA LEU A 52 -10.68 6.12 6.19
C LEU A 52 -10.10 7.42 5.61
N ALA A 53 -8.84 7.39 5.19
CA ALA A 53 -8.16 8.53 4.59
C ALA A 53 -8.43 8.55 3.07
N VAL A 54 -9.28 9.47 2.62
CA VAL A 54 -9.86 9.46 1.26
C VAL A 54 -9.83 10.83 0.61
N ARG A 55 -9.74 10.85 -0.74
CA ARG A 55 -9.83 12.09 -1.51
C ARG A 55 -11.26 12.65 -1.57
N ASN A 56 -12.25 11.76 -1.73
CA ASN A 56 -13.66 12.11 -1.76
C ASN A 56 -14.31 11.77 -0.42
N LEU A 57 -14.59 12.81 0.37
CA LEU A 57 -15.20 12.66 1.71
C LEU A 57 -16.61 12.06 1.67
N GLU A 58 -17.40 12.37 0.65
CA GLU A 58 -18.77 11.86 0.51
C GLU A 58 -18.74 10.34 0.29
N ALA A 59 -17.95 9.86 -0.67
CA ALA A 59 -17.75 8.43 -0.90
C ALA A 59 -17.19 7.74 0.36
N GLY A 60 -16.25 8.38 1.06
CA GLY A 60 -15.71 7.84 2.31
C GLY A 60 -16.75 7.72 3.41
N ARG A 61 -17.64 8.71 3.57
CA ARG A 61 -18.73 8.65 4.56
C ARG A 61 -19.75 7.57 4.22
N GLN A 62 -20.09 7.42 2.95
CA GLN A 62 -20.96 6.34 2.50
C GLN A 62 -20.38 4.98 2.88
N VAL A 63 -19.12 4.72 2.57
CA VAL A 63 -18.42 3.47 2.92
C VAL A 63 -18.35 3.27 4.44
N ALA A 64 -18.06 4.32 5.20
CA ALA A 64 -18.01 4.23 6.66
C ALA A 64 -19.38 3.82 7.26
N ASN A 65 -20.47 4.38 6.73
CA ASN A 65 -21.83 3.99 7.13
C ASN A 65 -22.14 2.54 6.76
N GLU A 66 -21.83 2.12 5.54
CA GLU A 66 -22.03 0.72 5.08
C GLU A 66 -21.27 -0.27 5.98
N ILE A 67 -20.02 0.03 6.33
CA ILE A 67 -19.24 -0.82 7.25
C ILE A 67 -19.88 -0.80 8.66
N ALA A 68 -20.31 0.36 9.16
CA ALA A 68 -20.91 0.47 10.49
C ALA A 68 -22.23 -0.30 10.60
N ASP A 69 -23.04 -0.34 9.54
CA ASP A 69 -24.30 -1.07 9.51
C ASP A 69 -24.11 -2.60 9.50
N GLU A 70 -22.99 -3.07 8.99
CA GLU A 70 -22.63 -4.50 8.93
C GLU A 70 -21.95 -5.00 10.21
N LEU A 71 -21.31 -4.13 10.96
CA LEU A 71 -20.59 -4.52 12.18
C LEU A 71 -21.53 -4.61 13.39
N PRO A 72 -21.27 -5.56 14.31
CA PRO A 72 -22.03 -5.61 15.56
C PRO A 72 -21.86 -4.31 16.36
N PRO A 73 -22.90 -3.85 17.09
CA PRO A 73 -22.78 -2.64 17.90
C PRO A 73 -21.64 -2.71 18.90
N GLY A 74 -20.78 -1.72 18.89
CA GLY A 74 -19.87 -1.41 20.00
C GLY A 74 -18.37 -1.45 19.80
N PRO A 75 -17.73 -2.22 18.90
CA PRO A 75 -16.27 -2.34 19.04
C PRO A 75 -15.46 -1.43 18.14
N GLY A 76 -15.81 -0.82 17.12
CA GLY A 76 -14.92 -0.01 16.29
C GLY A 76 -15.49 1.39 16.02
N GLU A 77 -14.66 2.40 16.02
CA GLU A 77 -15.03 3.73 15.58
C GLU A 77 -14.50 3.95 14.16
N LEU A 78 -15.38 4.40 13.25
CA LEU A 78 -15.02 4.74 11.88
C LEU A 78 -14.98 6.26 11.74
N GLN A 79 -13.85 6.78 11.31
CA GLN A 79 -13.66 8.19 11.01
C GLN A 79 -13.31 8.36 9.54
N VAL A 80 -13.70 9.49 8.95
CA VAL A 80 -13.37 9.83 7.56
C VAL A 80 -12.57 11.12 7.53
N ALA A 81 -11.39 11.08 6.94
CA ALA A 81 -10.54 12.24 6.81
C ALA A 81 -10.13 12.48 5.35
N ARG A 82 -10.02 13.76 4.98
CA ARG A 82 -9.56 14.11 3.64
C ARG A 82 -8.07 13.87 3.50
N LEU A 83 -7.69 13.16 2.42
CA LEU A 83 -6.30 12.97 2.03
C LEU A 83 -6.21 12.84 0.50
N ASP A 84 -5.52 13.78 -0.13
CA ASP A 84 -5.08 13.70 -1.52
C ASP A 84 -3.57 13.55 -1.54
N LEU A 85 -3.09 12.35 -1.89
CA LEU A 85 -1.67 12.01 -1.90
C LEU A 85 -0.89 12.71 -3.03
N ALA A 86 -1.58 13.21 -4.06
CA ALA A 86 -0.95 13.99 -5.12
C ALA A 86 -0.81 15.49 -4.75
N ASP A 87 -1.39 15.91 -3.62
CA ASP A 87 -1.34 17.27 -3.11
C ASP A 87 -0.54 17.33 -1.79
N PRO A 88 0.71 17.85 -1.80
CA PRO A 88 1.51 17.96 -0.59
C PRO A 88 0.84 18.79 0.53
N ALA A 89 0.02 19.78 0.19
CA ALA A 89 -0.71 20.57 1.18
C ALA A 89 -1.76 19.74 1.91
N SER A 90 -2.49 18.87 1.18
CA SER A 90 -3.45 17.95 1.76
C SER A 90 -2.77 16.94 2.70
N VAL A 91 -1.61 16.39 2.31
CA VAL A 91 -0.83 15.49 3.17
C VAL A 91 -0.38 16.21 4.45
N ALA A 92 0.16 17.42 4.32
CA ALA A 92 0.61 18.21 5.46
C ALA A 92 -0.55 18.58 6.41
N GLU A 93 -1.74 18.85 5.88
CA GLU A 93 -2.94 19.12 6.66
C GLU A 93 -3.37 17.89 7.46
N PHE A 94 -3.42 16.71 6.82
CA PHE A 94 -3.73 15.44 7.48
C PHE A 94 -2.76 15.15 8.63
N VAL A 95 -1.45 15.29 8.37
CA VAL A 95 -0.39 15.06 9.38
C VAL A 95 -0.53 16.03 10.56
N ARG A 96 -0.80 17.32 10.31
CA ARG A 96 -0.99 18.32 11.36
C ARG A 96 -2.23 18.08 12.21
N ALA A 97 -3.30 17.57 11.60
CA ALA A 97 -4.55 17.26 12.29
C ALA A 97 -4.46 16.00 13.17
N TRP A 98 -3.47 15.12 12.91
CA TRP A 98 -3.32 13.89 13.65
C TRP A 98 -2.72 14.13 15.04
N SER A 99 -3.28 13.44 16.05
CA SER A 99 -2.78 13.49 17.43
C SER A 99 -2.89 12.12 18.11
N GLY A 100 -1.90 11.77 18.94
CA GLY A 100 -1.84 10.52 19.70
C GLY A 100 -1.31 9.32 18.90
N PRO A 101 -1.04 8.19 19.57
CA PRO A 101 -0.39 7.03 18.95
C PRO A 101 -1.14 6.52 17.72
N LEU A 102 -0.39 6.15 16.68
CA LEU A 102 -0.88 5.47 15.47
C LEU A 102 -0.29 4.06 15.43
N HIS A 103 -1.13 3.04 15.48
CA HIS A 103 -0.69 1.66 15.62
C HIS A 103 -0.53 0.94 14.28
N ILE A 104 -1.36 1.30 13.30
CA ILE A 104 -1.33 0.71 11.96
C ILE A 104 -1.52 1.83 10.93
N LEU A 105 -0.61 1.90 9.96
CA LEU A 105 -0.73 2.74 8.77
C LEU A 105 -0.72 1.85 7.52
N ASP A 106 -1.86 1.75 6.84
CA ASP A 106 -1.96 1.05 5.57
C ASP A 106 -1.90 2.04 4.40
N ASN A 107 -0.76 2.09 3.74
CA ASN A 107 -0.49 2.85 2.53
C ASN A 107 -1.05 2.10 1.30
N ASN A 108 -2.37 2.01 1.21
CA ASN A 108 -3.07 1.24 0.20
C ASN A 108 -3.42 2.04 -1.07
N ALA A 109 -3.68 3.33 -0.97
CA ALA A 109 -4.12 4.14 -2.11
C ALA A 109 -3.18 4.04 -3.32
N GLY A 110 -3.74 4.15 -4.53
CA GLY A 110 -2.91 4.17 -5.72
C GLY A 110 -3.67 4.52 -7.00
N VAL A 111 -2.88 4.82 -8.02
CA VAL A 111 -3.32 4.94 -9.41
C VAL A 111 -2.46 4.04 -10.28
N MET A 112 -3.02 3.50 -11.36
CA MET A 112 -2.35 2.54 -12.22
C MET A 112 -2.56 2.87 -13.69
N ALA A 113 -1.52 2.67 -14.49
CA ALA A 113 -1.55 2.70 -15.93
C ALA A 113 -2.27 3.93 -16.50
N LEU A 114 -1.84 5.12 -16.09
CA LEU A 114 -2.34 6.36 -16.68
C LEU A 114 -1.93 6.42 -18.15
N PRO A 115 -2.87 6.55 -19.09
CA PRO A 115 -2.57 6.35 -20.51
C PRO A 115 -1.67 7.44 -21.11
N ARG A 116 -1.47 8.54 -20.41
CA ARG A 116 -0.61 9.66 -20.81
C ARG A 116 0.19 10.17 -19.64
N LEU A 117 1.38 10.68 -19.93
CA LEU A 117 2.18 11.37 -18.94
C LEU A 117 1.41 12.55 -18.34
N THR A 118 1.01 12.38 -17.10
CA THR A 118 0.37 13.41 -16.28
C THR A 118 1.33 13.82 -15.17
N ARG A 119 1.41 15.11 -14.88
CA ARG A 119 2.25 15.64 -13.81
C ARG A 119 1.43 16.40 -12.77
N THR A 120 1.88 16.37 -11.54
CA THR A 120 1.38 17.25 -10.48
C THR A 120 1.76 18.70 -10.78
N PRO A 121 1.17 19.71 -10.10
CA PRO A 121 1.61 21.10 -10.20
C PRO A 121 3.09 21.33 -9.90
N ALA A 122 3.68 20.48 -9.05
CA ALA A 122 5.12 20.48 -8.76
C ALA A 122 5.99 19.84 -9.86
N GLY A 123 5.37 19.31 -10.92
CA GLY A 123 6.06 18.69 -12.06
C GLY A 123 6.43 17.22 -11.89
N TYR A 124 5.94 16.56 -10.85
CA TYR A 124 6.20 15.13 -10.59
C TYR A 124 5.27 14.24 -11.42
N GLU A 125 5.77 13.11 -11.91
CA GLU A 125 4.96 12.11 -12.60
C GLU A 125 3.88 11.59 -11.65
N MET A 126 2.64 11.51 -12.11
CA MET A 126 1.45 11.34 -11.27
C MET A 126 1.41 10.00 -10.52
N GLN A 127 1.84 8.90 -11.15
CA GLN A 127 1.83 7.59 -10.49
C GLN A 127 2.90 7.54 -9.39
N PHE A 128 4.10 8.05 -9.66
CA PHE A 128 5.16 8.15 -8.66
C PHE A 128 4.78 9.11 -7.51
N ALA A 129 4.18 10.25 -7.85
CA ALA A 129 3.74 11.22 -6.85
C ALA A 129 2.67 10.66 -5.92
N THR A 130 1.64 10.01 -6.48
CA THR A 130 0.51 9.48 -5.70
C THR A 130 0.90 8.22 -4.93
N ASN A 131 1.51 7.24 -5.63
CA ASN A 131 1.73 5.91 -5.07
C ASN A 131 2.89 5.89 -4.06
N HIS A 132 3.91 6.73 -4.29
CA HIS A 132 5.12 6.76 -3.46
C HIS A 132 5.30 8.06 -2.68
N LEU A 133 5.50 9.22 -3.33
CA LEU A 133 5.87 10.45 -2.63
C LEU A 133 4.81 10.90 -1.60
N GLY A 134 3.53 10.78 -1.95
CA GLY A 134 2.45 11.11 -1.02
C GLY A 134 2.44 10.20 0.21
N HIS A 135 2.62 8.90 0.04
CA HIS A 135 2.73 7.95 1.15
C HIS A 135 4.02 8.12 1.94
N PHE A 136 5.13 8.44 1.27
CA PHE A 136 6.39 8.77 1.93
C PHE A 136 6.24 9.98 2.85
N ALA A 137 5.66 11.08 2.33
CA ALA A 137 5.39 12.29 3.11
C ALA A 137 4.42 12.03 4.28
N LEU A 138 3.37 11.24 4.05
CA LEU A 138 2.42 10.85 5.08
C LEU A 138 3.10 10.06 6.19
N SER A 139 3.83 9.00 5.82
CA SER A 139 4.45 8.08 6.77
C SER A 139 5.55 8.76 7.59
N THR A 140 6.42 9.55 6.95
CA THR A 140 7.47 10.32 7.64
C THR A 140 6.88 11.42 8.51
N GLY A 141 5.82 12.09 8.05
CA GLY A 141 5.10 13.10 8.84
C GLY A 141 4.39 12.53 10.07
N LEU A 142 3.90 11.29 9.99
CA LEU A 142 3.24 10.59 11.10
C LEU A 142 4.21 9.78 11.96
N HIS A 143 5.50 9.71 11.62
CA HIS A 143 6.48 8.84 12.26
C HIS A 143 6.50 8.99 13.79
N ARG A 144 6.46 10.21 14.34
CA ARG A 144 6.41 10.44 15.78
C ARG A 144 5.24 9.74 16.49
N TRP A 145 4.12 9.59 15.79
CA TRP A 145 2.93 8.94 16.32
C TRP A 145 2.95 7.42 16.15
N LEU A 146 3.64 6.93 15.11
CA LEU A 146 3.96 5.52 14.93
C LEU A 146 4.93 5.06 16.03
N ALA A 147 6.01 5.78 16.27
CA ALA A 147 6.95 5.51 17.36
C ALA A 147 6.24 5.53 18.75
N ALA A 148 5.35 6.49 18.98
CA ALA A 148 4.58 6.58 20.24
C ALA A 148 3.63 5.39 20.48
N ALA A 149 3.31 4.59 19.47
CA ALA A 149 2.46 3.42 19.61
C ALA A 149 3.19 2.19 20.18
N ASN A 150 4.52 2.21 20.20
CA ASN A 150 5.38 1.14 20.70
C ASN A 150 5.01 -0.23 20.10
N GLY A 151 5.40 -0.45 18.85
CA GLY A 151 5.06 -1.63 18.07
C GLY A 151 4.09 -1.33 16.91
N ALA A 152 4.21 -0.16 16.29
CA ALA A 152 3.41 0.20 15.12
C ALA A 152 3.82 -0.60 13.88
N ARG A 153 2.86 -0.78 12.98
CA ARG A 153 3.04 -1.47 11.71
C ARG A 153 2.66 -0.57 10.54
N VAL A 154 3.57 -0.42 9.59
CA VAL A 154 3.33 0.28 8.33
C VAL A 154 3.28 -0.75 7.22
N VAL A 155 2.17 -0.77 6.49
CA VAL A 155 1.93 -1.67 5.37
C VAL A 155 2.01 -0.86 4.09
N SER A 156 2.91 -1.23 3.17
CA SER A 156 3.10 -0.54 1.89
C SER A 156 2.56 -1.41 0.74
N VAL A 157 1.41 -1.02 0.20
CA VAL A 157 0.80 -1.79 -0.89
C VAL A 157 1.54 -1.52 -2.20
N ALA A 158 2.36 -2.49 -2.60
CA ALA A 158 3.05 -2.54 -3.87
C ALA A 158 2.24 -3.32 -4.93
N SER A 159 2.89 -4.10 -5.77
CA SER A 159 2.28 -4.87 -6.86
C SER A 159 3.34 -5.76 -7.52
N ILE A 160 2.94 -6.81 -8.23
CA ILE A 160 3.79 -7.49 -9.20
C ILE A 160 4.35 -6.51 -10.25
N GLY A 161 3.68 -5.38 -10.45
CA GLY A 161 4.14 -4.31 -11.32
C GLY A 161 5.55 -3.81 -11.01
N HIS A 162 6.11 -4.04 -9.82
CA HIS A 162 7.51 -3.71 -9.54
C HIS A 162 8.49 -4.47 -10.47
N LEU A 163 8.08 -5.62 -11.03
CA LEU A 163 8.86 -6.34 -12.02
C LEU A 163 8.92 -5.64 -13.39
N PHE A 164 8.09 -4.64 -13.67
CA PHE A 164 8.11 -3.89 -14.94
C PHE A 164 9.28 -2.92 -15.03
N SER A 165 9.69 -2.32 -13.90
CA SER A 165 10.75 -1.32 -13.88
C SER A 165 11.36 -1.17 -12.50
N PRO A 166 12.68 -1.12 -12.36
CA PRO A 166 13.31 -0.54 -11.18
C PRO A 166 12.98 0.95 -11.07
N VAL A 167 13.40 1.58 -9.98
CA VAL A 167 13.40 3.05 -9.87
C VAL A 167 14.52 3.62 -10.75
N VAL A 168 14.14 4.39 -11.77
CA VAL A 168 15.12 5.07 -12.65
C VAL A 168 15.43 6.43 -12.04
N PHE A 169 16.39 6.44 -11.12
CA PHE A 169 16.71 7.58 -10.27
C PHE A 169 17.09 8.86 -11.06
N ASP A 170 17.70 8.70 -12.23
CA ASP A 170 18.17 9.83 -13.03
C ASP A 170 17.05 10.45 -13.90
N ASP A 171 15.90 9.76 -14.02
CA ASP A 171 14.72 10.28 -14.73
C ASP A 171 13.39 9.77 -14.15
N LEU A 172 13.16 10.05 -12.87
CA LEU A 172 11.94 9.66 -12.14
C LEU A 172 10.64 10.13 -12.81
N HIS A 173 10.72 11.24 -13.53
CA HIS A 173 9.55 11.97 -14.02
C HIS A 173 9.39 11.95 -15.53
N TYR A 174 10.08 11.05 -16.25
CA TYR A 174 9.98 10.92 -17.71
C TYR A 174 10.26 12.23 -18.44
N ARG A 175 11.37 12.88 -18.11
CA ARG A 175 11.81 14.11 -18.77
C ARG A 175 12.63 13.84 -20.02
N PHE A 176 13.36 12.71 -20.06
CA PHE A 176 14.33 12.36 -21.09
C PHE A 176 13.97 11.07 -21.82
N ARG A 177 13.18 10.19 -21.23
CA ARG A 177 12.72 8.93 -21.83
C ARG A 177 11.26 9.01 -22.23
N PRO A 178 10.82 8.25 -23.27
CA PRO A 178 9.40 8.12 -23.60
C PRO A 178 8.60 7.62 -22.40
N TYR A 179 7.40 8.17 -22.23
CA TYR A 179 6.49 7.69 -21.20
C TYR A 179 5.86 6.37 -21.64
N ASP A 180 5.86 5.42 -20.72
CA ASP A 180 5.13 4.17 -20.82
C ASP A 180 4.36 3.93 -19.52
N GLN A 181 3.07 3.60 -19.64
CA GLN A 181 2.16 3.51 -18.50
C GLN A 181 2.53 2.40 -17.50
N TRP A 182 3.06 1.27 -18.02
CA TRP A 182 3.42 0.12 -17.20
C TRP A 182 4.74 0.30 -16.47
N THR A 183 5.76 0.79 -17.16
CA THR A 183 7.06 1.08 -16.51
C THR A 183 6.96 2.23 -15.52
N SER A 184 6.08 3.20 -15.75
CA SER A 184 5.79 4.28 -14.79
C SER A 184 5.10 3.73 -13.53
N TYR A 185 4.07 2.89 -13.73
CA TYR A 185 3.44 2.17 -12.62
C TYR A 185 4.44 1.30 -11.87
N GLY A 186 5.22 0.49 -12.60
CA GLY A 186 6.23 -0.39 -12.04
C GLY A 186 7.26 0.35 -11.21
N GLN A 187 7.79 1.46 -11.73
CA GLN A 187 8.70 2.33 -10.99
C GLN A 187 8.11 2.79 -9.65
N SER A 188 6.84 3.22 -9.65
CA SER A 188 6.16 3.65 -8.43
C SER A 188 5.98 2.51 -7.42
N LYS A 189 5.76 1.28 -7.89
CA LYS A 189 5.60 0.09 -7.05
C LYS A 189 6.94 -0.47 -6.56
N SER A 190 8.00 -0.35 -7.35
CA SER A 190 9.38 -0.58 -6.90
C SER A 190 9.75 0.39 -5.77
N ALA A 191 9.37 1.65 -5.90
CA ALA A 191 9.59 2.64 -4.85
C ALA A 191 8.83 2.30 -3.55
N ASN A 192 7.64 1.69 -3.63
CA ASN A 192 6.89 1.26 -2.44
C ASN A 192 7.57 0.10 -1.70
N VAL A 193 8.22 -0.83 -2.41
CA VAL A 193 9.00 -1.89 -1.76
C VAL A 193 10.28 -1.32 -1.15
N LEU A 194 11.02 -0.50 -1.90
CA LEU A 194 12.23 0.16 -1.39
C LEU A 194 11.94 1.07 -0.19
N PHE A 195 10.76 1.71 -0.14
CA PHE A 195 10.31 2.45 1.04
C PHE A 195 10.19 1.53 2.27
N ALA A 196 9.68 0.32 2.11
CA ALA A 196 9.59 -0.63 3.21
C ALA A 196 10.97 -1.07 3.70
N VAL A 197 11.91 -1.34 2.79
CA VAL A 197 13.31 -1.68 3.11
C VAL A 197 13.99 -0.51 3.83
N GLY A 198 13.88 0.69 3.29
CA GLY A 198 14.50 1.89 3.89
C GLY A 198 13.89 2.31 5.23
N GLY A 199 12.57 2.14 5.37
CA GLY A 199 11.84 2.40 6.62
C GLY A 199 12.18 1.39 7.71
N ALA A 200 12.31 0.11 7.35
CA ALA A 200 12.69 -0.95 8.26
C ALA A 200 14.01 -0.66 8.98
N GLN A 201 15.00 -0.16 8.24
CA GLN A 201 16.29 0.19 8.82
C GLN A 201 16.22 1.44 9.72
N ARG A 202 15.48 2.46 9.28
CA ARG A 202 15.47 3.78 9.95
C ARG A 202 14.62 3.82 11.19
N TRP A 203 13.59 2.98 11.26
CA TRP A 203 12.57 3.00 12.31
C TRP A 203 12.63 1.78 13.25
N ALA A 204 13.66 0.93 13.09
CA ALA A 204 13.84 -0.26 13.92
C ALA A 204 13.91 0.07 15.42
N ASP A 205 14.72 1.07 15.77
CA ASP A 205 14.93 1.49 17.16
C ASP A 205 13.67 2.13 17.78
N ASP A 206 12.75 2.60 16.95
CA ASP A 206 11.46 3.16 17.37
C ASP A 206 10.35 2.09 17.48
N GLY A 207 10.69 0.83 17.25
CA GLY A 207 9.76 -0.29 17.30
C GLY A 207 8.70 -0.26 16.19
N VAL A 208 8.96 0.42 15.07
CA VAL A 208 8.06 0.50 13.91
C VAL A 208 8.51 -0.50 12.85
N THR A 209 7.63 -1.41 12.47
CA THR A 209 7.88 -2.33 11.35
C THR A 209 7.25 -1.80 10.07
N VAL A 210 7.96 -1.99 8.94
CA VAL A 210 7.49 -1.58 7.62
C VAL A 210 7.67 -2.75 6.66
N ASN A 211 6.57 -3.24 6.07
CA ASN A 211 6.62 -4.31 5.09
C ASN A 211 5.81 -3.91 3.84
N ALA A 212 6.18 -4.49 2.71
CA ALA A 212 5.47 -4.28 1.45
C ALA A 212 4.76 -5.57 1.01
N LEU A 213 3.77 -5.43 0.12
CA LEU A 213 3.02 -6.57 -0.38
C LEU A 213 2.48 -6.38 -1.79
N MET A 214 2.10 -7.49 -2.42
CA MET A 214 1.22 -7.57 -3.58
C MET A 214 -0.14 -8.13 -3.15
N PRO A 215 -1.27 -7.44 -3.44
CA PRO A 215 -2.60 -7.93 -3.07
C PRO A 215 -3.11 -9.05 -4.00
N GLY A 216 -2.43 -9.32 -5.12
CA GLY A 216 -2.88 -10.22 -6.17
C GLY A 216 -3.66 -9.50 -7.28
N ASN A 217 -4.21 -10.28 -8.22
CA ASN A 217 -5.02 -9.78 -9.33
C ASN A 217 -6.48 -9.61 -8.88
N VAL A 218 -6.87 -8.42 -8.43
CA VAL A 218 -8.25 -8.10 -8.01
C VAL A 218 -8.93 -7.27 -9.10
N ALA A 219 -9.52 -7.96 -10.07
CA ALA A 219 -10.04 -7.35 -11.30
C ALA A 219 -11.19 -6.35 -11.08
N THR A 220 -11.92 -6.45 -9.97
CA THR A 220 -13.13 -5.65 -9.69
C THR A 220 -12.84 -4.30 -9.04
N THR A 221 -11.58 -3.93 -8.88
CA THR A 221 -11.21 -2.66 -8.24
C THR A 221 -11.22 -1.49 -9.23
N ALA A 222 -11.49 -0.28 -8.72
CA ALA A 222 -11.39 0.96 -9.50
C ALA A 222 -9.94 1.30 -9.94
N LEU A 223 -8.95 0.50 -9.56
CA LEU A 223 -7.55 0.71 -9.94
C LEU A 223 -7.35 0.59 -11.45
N ALA A 224 -8.06 -0.37 -12.08
CA ALA A 224 -8.01 -0.63 -13.52
C ALA A 224 -8.91 0.29 -14.38
N ARG A 225 -9.52 1.32 -13.82
CA ARG A 225 -10.50 2.20 -14.50
C ARG A 225 -9.98 2.92 -15.76
N HIS A 226 -8.68 2.99 -15.92
CA HIS A 226 -8.02 3.62 -17.07
C HIS A 226 -7.66 2.62 -18.18
N LEU A 227 -7.82 1.31 -17.91
CA LEU A 227 -7.52 0.24 -18.86
C LEU A 227 -8.74 -0.07 -19.70
N GLY A 228 -8.54 -0.13 -21.01
CA GLY A 228 -9.52 -0.67 -21.95
C GLY A 228 -9.43 -2.21 -22.04
N ALA A 229 -10.37 -2.82 -22.76
CA ALA A 229 -10.35 -4.25 -22.99
C ALA A 229 -9.07 -4.72 -23.72
N ASP A 230 -8.56 -3.88 -24.63
CA ASP A 230 -7.35 -4.15 -25.40
C ASP A 230 -6.09 -4.12 -24.51
N ASP A 231 -6.00 -3.18 -23.56
CA ASP A 231 -4.88 -3.10 -22.62
C ASP A 231 -4.79 -4.36 -21.75
N LEU A 232 -5.95 -4.88 -21.30
CA LEU A 232 -6.02 -6.11 -20.51
C LEU A 232 -5.69 -7.35 -21.35
N ALA A 233 -6.19 -7.40 -22.59
CA ALA A 233 -5.92 -8.51 -23.52
C ALA A 233 -4.46 -8.60 -23.91
N ASN A 234 -3.78 -7.47 -24.03
CA ASN A 234 -2.37 -7.38 -24.44
C ASN A 234 -1.40 -7.37 -23.25
N PHE A 235 -1.89 -7.34 -22.02
CA PHE A 235 -1.06 -7.20 -20.82
C PHE A 235 0.16 -8.15 -20.80
N GLY A 236 -0.06 -9.44 -21.06
CA GLY A 236 1.00 -10.44 -21.06
C GLY A 236 2.03 -10.24 -22.17
N GLN A 237 1.61 -9.73 -23.34
CA GLN A 237 2.52 -9.44 -24.46
C GLN A 237 3.33 -8.16 -24.20
N GLU A 238 2.72 -7.16 -23.57
CA GLU A 238 3.37 -5.87 -23.27
C GLU A 238 4.32 -5.98 -22.08
N THR A 239 4.06 -6.90 -21.14
CA THR A 239 4.76 -6.95 -19.85
C THR A 239 5.62 -8.18 -19.65
N ASP A 240 5.53 -9.22 -20.50
CA ASP A 240 6.14 -10.55 -20.32
C ASP A 240 5.79 -11.24 -19.00
N LEU A 241 4.69 -10.83 -18.37
CA LEU A 241 4.19 -11.44 -17.15
C LEU A 241 2.91 -12.22 -17.41
N ALA A 242 2.79 -13.36 -16.77
CA ALA A 242 1.52 -14.04 -16.67
C ALA A 242 0.66 -13.34 -15.61
N LEU A 243 -0.63 -13.14 -15.90
CA LEU A 243 -1.56 -12.64 -14.88
C LEU A 243 -1.75 -13.69 -13.78
N PRO A 244 -1.58 -13.34 -12.51
CA PRO A 244 -1.95 -14.21 -11.42
C PRO A 244 -3.43 -14.58 -11.48
N PRO A 245 -3.86 -15.69 -10.84
CA PRO A 245 -5.28 -16.01 -10.68
C PRO A 245 -6.05 -14.81 -10.10
N VAL A 246 -7.30 -14.65 -10.59
CA VAL A 246 -8.17 -13.56 -10.10
C VAL A 246 -8.59 -13.85 -8.66
N LYS A 247 -8.48 -12.84 -7.81
CA LYS A 247 -8.92 -12.85 -6.41
C LYS A 247 -10.19 -12.03 -6.21
N THR A 248 -10.95 -12.38 -5.17
CA THR A 248 -12.00 -11.50 -4.65
C THR A 248 -11.37 -10.32 -3.90
N ILE A 249 -12.17 -9.30 -3.57
CA ILE A 249 -11.70 -8.13 -2.78
C ILE A 249 -11.27 -8.59 -1.38
N GLU A 250 -11.98 -9.54 -0.78
CA GLU A 250 -11.72 -10.12 0.53
C GLU A 250 -10.36 -10.86 0.56
N GLN A 251 -10.05 -11.60 -0.51
CA GLN A 251 -8.76 -12.27 -0.69
C GLN A 251 -7.63 -11.25 -0.99
N GLY A 252 -7.95 -10.20 -1.74
CA GLY A 252 -6.99 -9.14 -2.05
C GLY A 252 -6.56 -8.34 -0.83
N ALA A 253 -7.45 -8.14 0.14
CA ALA A 253 -7.15 -7.45 1.39
C ALA A 253 -6.37 -8.31 2.40
N ALA A 254 -6.36 -9.64 2.24
CA ALA A 254 -5.84 -10.58 3.23
C ALA A 254 -4.37 -10.31 3.60
N THR A 255 -3.49 -10.11 2.62
CA THR A 255 -2.07 -9.89 2.90
C THR A 255 -1.83 -8.55 3.62
N SER A 256 -2.57 -7.47 3.27
CA SER A 256 -2.53 -6.19 4.01
C SER A 256 -2.92 -6.38 5.47
N VAL A 257 -4.01 -7.09 5.71
CA VAL A 257 -4.51 -7.36 7.06
C VAL A 257 -3.53 -8.27 7.83
N LEU A 258 -2.97 -9.29 7.20
CA LEU A 258 -1.96 -10.15 7.83
C LEU A 258 -0.76 -9.32 8.33
N LEU A 259 -0.19 -8.48 7.47
CA LEU A 259 0.94 -7.61 7.84
C LEU A 259 0.56 -6.61 8.94
N ALA A 260 -0.69 -6.17 8.95
CA ALA A 260 -1.18 -5.23 9.95
C ALA A 260 -1.35 -5.85 11.35
N VAL A 261 -1.78 -7.13 11.45
CA VAL A 261 -2.26 -7.65 12.73
C VAL A 261 -1.74 -9.03 13.13
N SER A 262 -1.20 -9.84 12.21
CA SER A 262 -0.81 -11.21 12.54
C SER A 262 0.38 -11.25 13.51
N PRO A 263 0.32 -12.09 14.55
CA PRO A 263 1.49 -12.37 15.40
C PRO A 263 2.61 -13.11 14.65
N ASP A 264 2.29 -13.81 13.55
CA ASP A 264 3.28 -14.57 12.76
C ASP A 264 4.33 -13.66 12.09
N VAL A 265 4.01 -12.36 11.93
CA VAL A 265 4.91 -11.35 11.39
C VAL A 265 5.33 -10.30 12.42
N GLU A 266 5.22 -10.62 13.73
CA GLU A 266 5.68 -9.72 14.78
C GLU A 266 7.20 -9.53 14.69
N GLY A 267 7.64 -8.25 14.68
CA GLY A 267 9.04 -7.89 14.54
C GLY A 267 9.63 -8.10 13.13
N VAL A 268 8.88 -8.69 12.20
CA VAL A 268 9.32 -8.82 10.80
C VAL A 268 9.22 -7.47 10.11
N THR A 269 10.30 -7.03 9.45
CA THR A 269 10.36 -5.73 8.79
C THR A 269 11.24 -5.76 7.54
N GLY A 270 10.97 -4.88 6.58
CA GLY A 270 11.74 -4.77 5.33
C GLY A 270 11.49 -5.90 4.33
N ARG A 271 10.38 -6.63 4.47
CA ARG A 271 10.06 -7.79 3.64
C ARG A 271 8.94 -7.48 2.64
N TYR A 272 8.86 -8.33 1.62
CA TYR A 272 7.81 -8.28 0.61
C TYR A 272 6.98 -9.57 0.65
N TYR A 273 5.66 -9.40 0.67
CA TYR A 273 4.70 -10.49 0.83
C TYR A 273 3.75 -10.58 -0.35
N GLU A 274 3.36 -11.80 -0.68
CA GLU A 274 2.25 -12.12 -1.57
C GLU A 274 1.52 -13.36 -1.04
N ASP A 275 0.22 -13.46 -1.29
CA ASP A 275 -0.56 -14.62 -0.87
C ASP A 275 -0.39 -14.98 0.62
N CYS A 276 -0.25 -13.97 1.48
CA CYS A 276 -0.05 -14.10 2.92
C CYS A 276 1.28 -14.77 3.36
N VAL A 277 2.24 -14.92 2.46
CA VAL A 277 3.58 -15.47 2.75
C VAL A 277 4.68 -14.53 2.21
N GLU A 278 5.89 -14.64 2.74
CA GLU A 278 7.04 -13.90 2.20
C GLU A 278 7.33 -14.41 0.78
N ALA A 279 7.42 -13.47 -0.18
CA ALA A 279 7.60 -13.80 -1.58
C ALA A 279 9.02 -14.28 -1.88
N PRO A 280 9.19 -15.28 -2.75
CA PRO A 280 10.52 -15.70 -3.20
C PRO A 280 11.17 -14.62 -4.07
N VAL A 281 12.50 -14.51 -3.99
CA VAL A 281 13.27 -13.70 -4.93
C VAL A 281 13.30 -14.38 -6.29
N VAL A 282 13.07 -13.60 -7.36
CA VAL A 282 13.11 -14.08 -8.75
C VAL A 282 14.22 -13.37 -9.52
N ASP A 283 14.91 -14.12 -10.38
CA ASP A 283 16.07 -13.62 -11.13
C ASP A 283 15.68 -12.97 -12.48
N GLU A 284 14.48 -13.27 -12.96
CA GLU A 284 13.93 -12.72 -14.21
C GLU A 284 12.42 -12.48 -14.09
N ARG A 285 11.89 -11.72 -15.03
CA ARG A 285 10.45 -11.40 -15.08
C ARG A 285 9.63 -12.44 -15.82
N ALA A 286 10.22 -12.99 -16.88
CA ALA A 286 9.50 -13.84 -17.83
C ALA A 286 8.91 -15.10 -17.18
N GLY A 287 7.64 -15.36 -17.45
CA GLY A 287 6.92 -16.54 -16.99
C GLY A 287 6.50 -16.57 -15.52
N HIS A 288 6.83 -15.53 -14.74
CA HIS A 288 6.40 -15.44 -13.34
C HIS A 288 5.00 -14.81 -13.19
N THR A 289 4.24 -15.31 -12.21
CA THR A 289 2.96 -14.73 -11.75
C THR A 289 3.10 -14.02 -10.41
N GLY A 290 4.29 -14.01 -9.82
CA GLY A 290 4.63 -13.46 -8.52
C GLY A 290 6.13 -13.43 -8.30
N GLY A 291 6.54 -13.22 -7.05
CA GLY A 291 7.94 -13.10 -6.64
C GLY A 291 8.40 -11.65 -6.50
N VAL A 292 9.61 -11.47 -5.98
CA VAL A 292 10.21 -10.16 -5.73
C VAL A 292 11.55 -10.01 -6.45
N ALA A 293 11.73 -8.89 -7.16
CA ALA A 293 12.99 -8.60 -7.82
C ALA A 293 14.09 -8.19 -6.81
N PRO A 294 15.35 -8.62 -6.98
CA PRO A 294 16.43 -8.29 -6.04
C PRO A 294 16.68 -6.78 -5.92
N TYR A 295 16.51 -6.00 -6.99
CA TYR A 295 16.77 -4.56 -6.97
C TYR A 295 15.84 -3.75 -6.07
N VAL A 296 14.66 -4.28 -5.69
CA VAL A 296 13.75 -3.61 -4.74
C VAL A 296 14.01 -3.98 -3.29
N LEU A 297 14.85 -5.00 -3.05
CA LEU A 297 15.31 -5.40 -1.72
C LEU A 297 16.70 -4.83 -1.41
N ASP A 298 17.32 -4.16 -2.38
CA ASP A 298 18.65 -3.61 -2.27
C ASP A 298 18.69 -2.37 -1.36
N GLN A 299 19.58 -2.39 -0.36
CA GLN A 299 19.67 -1.35 0.65
C GLN A 299 20.21 -0.02 0.10
N GLU A 300 21.15 -0.06 -0.86
CA GLU A 300 21.69 1.17 -1.45
C GLU A 300 20.64 1.88 -2.28
N ASN A 301 19.82 1.13 -3.03
CA ASN A 301 18.67 1.67 -3.74
C ASN A 301 17.62 2.25 -2.78
N ALA A 302 17.37 1.60 -1.65
CA ALA A 302 16.44 2.09 -0.64
C ALA A 302 16.94 3.40 -0.01
N ASP A 303 18.23 3.49 0.29
CA ASP A 303 18.85 4.69 0.84
C ASP A 303 18.85 5.84 -0.17
N ARG A 304 19.17 5.56 -1.44
CA ARG A 304 19.11 6.55 -2.52
C ARG A 304 17.70 7.08 -2.72
N LEU A 305 16.69 6.18 -2.76
CA LEU A 305 15.29 6.57 -2.88
C LEU A 305 14.86 7.45 -1.70
N TRP A 306 15.23 7.08 -0.50
CA TRP A 306 14.87 7.82 0.72
C TRP A 306 15.38 9.25 0.66
N GLN A 307 16.67 9.46 0.38
CA GLN A 307 17.29 10.78 0.26
C GLN A 307 16.61 11.64 -0.83
N ILE A 308 16.34 11.05 -2.00
CA ILE A 308 15.67 11.74 -3.09
C ILE A 308 14.22 12.11 -2.68
N SER A 309 13.50 11.19 -2.05
CA SER A 309 12.12 11.43 -1.61
C SER A 309 12.05 12.55 -0.57
N GLU A 310 12.98 12.56 0.41
CA GLU A 310 13.08 13.68 1.37
C GLU A 310 13.34 15.03 0.67
N ALA A 311 14.19 15.04 -0.35
CA ALA A 311 14.47 16.28 -1.10
C ALA A 311 13.26 16.77 -1.91
N LEU A 312 12.44 15.84 -2.43
CA LEU A 312 11.25 16.15 -3.25
C LEU A 312 10.04 16.61 -2.44
N ILE A 313 9.93 16.23 -1.17
CA ILE A 313 8.78 16.60 -0.32
C ILE A 313 9.02 17.87 0.52
N ARG A 314 10.20 18.45 0.48
CA ARG A 314 10.55 19.74 1.13
C ARG A 314 9.94 20.92 0.37
#